data_2958d3b87da483bc5f0f7724d3251173
#
_entry.id   2958d3b87da483bc5f0f7724d3251173
#
_cell.length_a   1.000
_cell.length_b   1.000
_cell.length_c   1.000
_cell.angle_alpha   90.00
_cell.angle_beta   90.00
_cell.angle_gamma   90.00
#
_symmetry.space_group_name_H-M   'P 1'
#
loop_
_entity.id
_entity.type
_entity.pdbx_description
1 polymer ?
#
loop_
_entity_poly.entity_id
_entity_poly.type
_entity_poly.pdbx_seq_one_letter_code
_entity_poly.pdbx_strand_id
1 'polypeptide(L)'
;MPCRPMRWLSSVRLPAASGLWRIGVDGEGCIAAVQPLAAGSAAAGEAWNSDWLSPAGVDLQINGGLGLAFPELTPADLPQLLELLELLWRDGVEAIAPTLVTCGVAELRKALAVLRQAREQHRPGRCRLLGAHLEGPFLAEGRRGAHPRQHLAAPSLAALEERIGGFDAEIALVTLAPELPGAAELITALRRRGILVSLGHSAADEAQAAAAFAQGVGMITHTFNAMAGLQHRNPGPLAAAALRGDVALGLIADGVHVAPSLAVLLQRWLPEQVVLVSDALAPYGLADGVHRWDERALIVDNGSCRLEDGTLAGVTLPLLEAVRRLAGWSGDADRAIAAATVLPRRLLGEPGSAADQLLGRPLSESLRWSGSAADLHWQRAA
;
A
#
# COMPACT_ATOMS: atom_id res chain seq x y z
N MET A 1 -2.28 -18.18 -38.39
CA MET A 1 -0.97 -18.54 -37.80
C MET A 1 -1.20 -19.71 -36.89
N PRO A 2 -0.37 -20.77 -36.84
CA PRO A 2 -0.55 -21.84 -35.86
C PRO A 2 -0.45 -21.24 -34.46
N CYS A 3 -1.43 -21.55 -33.63
CA CYS A 3 -1.45 -21.16 -32.22
C CYS A 3 -0.16 -21.69 -31.57
N ARG A 4 0.68 -20.85 -31.00
CA ARG A 4 1.87 -21.32 -30.27
C ARG A 4 1.40 -22.22 -29.13
N PRO A 5 2.02 -23.36 -28.89
CA PRO A 5 1.62 -24.24 -27.80
C PRO A 5 1.74 -23.54 -26.47
N MET A 6 0.78 -23.81 -25.58
CA MET A 6 0.80 -23.29 -24.21
C MET A 6 2.04 -23.80 -23.47
N ARG A 7 2.84 -22.88 -22.90
CA ARG A 7 3.95 -23.20 -22.00
C ARG A 7 3.41 -23.40 -20.59
N TRP A 8 3.80 -24.48 -19.94
CA TRP A 8 3.38 -24.76 -18.58
C TRP A 8 4.53 -24.57 -17.58
N LEU A 9 4.27 -23.81 -16.50
CA LEU A 9 5.11 -23.73 -15.33
C LEU A 9 4.52 -24.65 -14.28
N SER A 10 5.31 -25.46 -13.61
CA SER A 10 4.85 -26.47 -12.67
C SER A 10 5.49 -26.33 -11.29
N SER A 11 4.84 -26.86 -10.26
CA SER A 11 5.27 -26.78 -8.87
C SER A 11 5.42 -25.31 -8.38
N VAL A 12 4.45 -24.47 -8.74
CA VAL A 12 4.36 -23.05 -8.37
C VAL A 12 3.56 -22.89 -7.09
N ARG A 13 3.99 -22.08 -6.14
CA ARG A 13 3.17 -21.60 -5.01
C ARG A 13 2.47 -20.30 -5.38
N LEU A 14 1.28 -20.08 -4.83
CA LEU A 14 0.57 -18.81 -4.92
C LEU A 14 0.38 -18.24 -3.51
N PRO A 15 0.62 -16.94 -3.28
CA PRO A 15 0.45 -16.33 -1.96
C PRO A 15 -0.99 -16.46 -1.44
N ALA A 16 -1.14 -16.73 -0.16
CA ALA A 16 -2.42 -16.97 0.52
C ALA A 16 -3.26 -18.10 -0.12
N ALA A 17 -2.61 -19.09 -0.77
CA ALA A 17 -3.25 -20.25 -1.36
C ALA A 17 -2.51 -21.54 -0.96
N SER A 18 -3.26 -22.59 -0.68
CA SER A 18 -2.68 -23.88 -0.27
C SER A 18 -2.22 -24.70 -1.48
N GLY A 19 -1.19 -25.53 -1.26
CA GLY A 19 -0.72 -26.52 -2.23
C GLY A 19 0.19 -25.94 -3.32
N LEU A 20 0.38 -26.75 -4.37
CA LEU A 20 1.15 -26.39 -5.55
C LEU A 20 0.21 -26.19 -6.74
N TRP A 21 0.65 -25.38 -7.67
CA TRP A 21 -0.11 -24.99 -8.84
C TRP A 21 0.70 -25.21 -10.12
N ARG A 22 0.00 -25.32 -11.23
CA ARG A 22 0.56 -25.20 -12.57
C ARG A 22 -0.04 -24.00 -13.27
N ILE A 23 0.79 -23.28 -14.01
CA ILE A 23 0.46 -22.02 -14.67
C ILE A 23 0.64 -22.22 -16.18
N GLY A 24 -0.44 -22.04 -16.94
CA GLY A 24 -0.40 -22.06 -18.41
C GLY A 24 -0.19 -20.67 -18.96
N VAL A 25 0.87 -20.49 -19.75
CA VAL A 25 1.22 -19.25 -20.42
C VAL A 25 1.01 -19.41 -21.91
N ASP A 26 0.25 -18.53 -22.54
CA ASP A 26 -0.07 -18.58 -23.96
C ASP A 26 1.08 -18.07 -24.86
N GLY A 27 0.86 -18.08 -26.16
CA GLY A 27 1.84 -17.64 -27.15
C GLY A 27 2.15 -16.14 -27.14
N GLU A 28 1.36 -15.32 -26.43
CA GLU A 28 1.53 -13.89 -26.22
C GLU A 28 2.23 -13.58 -24.90
N GLY A 29 2.47 -14.61 -24.07
CA GLY A 29 3.11 -14.46 -22.76
C GLY A 29 2.12 -14.14 -21.63
N CYS A 30 0.81 -14.26 -21.88
CA CYS A 30 -0.23 -14.05 -20.87
C CYS A 30 -0.55 -15.33 -20.12
N ILE A 31 -0.87 -15.19 -18.83
CA ILE A 31 -1.31 -16.31 -17.96
C ILE A 31 -2.72 -16.69 -18.35
N ALA A 32 -2.86 -17.75 -19.17
CA ALA A 32 -4.14 -18.23 -19.68
C ALA A 32 -4.81 -19.29 -18.80
N ALA A 33 -4.06 -19.94 -17.89
CA ALA A 33 -4.59 -20.93 -16.96
C ALA A 33 -3.83 -20.92 -15.64
N VAL A 34 -4.57 -21.05 -14.54
CA VAL A 34 -4.05 -21.22 -13.17
C VAL A 34 -4.79 -22.40 -12.55
N GLN A 35 -4.11 -23.52 -12.32
CA GLN A 35 -4.76 -24.77 -11.93
C GLN A 35 -4.03 -25.40 -10.75
N PRO A 36 -4.77 -25.90 -9.73
CA PRO A 36 -4.11 -26.65 -8.65
C PRO A 36 -3.46 -27.93 -9.19
N LEU A 37 -2.28 -28.26 -8.67
CA LEU A 37 -1.55 -29.46 -8.98
C LEU A 37 -1.97 -30.56 -8.01
N ALA A 38 -2.51 -31.67 -8.54
CA ALA A 38 -2.89 -32.78 -7.68
C ALA A 38 -1.68 -33.41 -7.01
N ALA A 39 -1.82 -33.83 -5.75
CA ALA A 39 -0.75 -34.48 -5.00
C ALA A 39 -0.27 -35.75 -5.74
N GLY A 40 1.05 -35.89 -5.90
CA GLY A 40 1.66 -37.03 -6.58
C GLY A 40 1.60 -37.00 -8.11
N SER A 41 1.05 -35.94 -8.72
CA SER A 41 1.07 -35.81 -10.19
C SER A 41 2.48 -35.47 -10.67
N ALA A 42 2.97 -36.18 -11.68
CA ALA A 42 4.15 -35.75 -12.43
C ALA A 42 3.86 -34.42 -13.13
N ALA A 43 4.51 -33.36 -12.70
CA ALA A 43 4.29 -32.03 -13.25
C ALA A 43 5.01 -31.93 -14.62
N ALA A 44 4.26 -32.04 -15.72
CA ALA A 44 4.76 -31.71 -17.04
C ALA A 44 4.90 -30.19 -17.18
N GLY A 45 6.09 -29.72 -17.60
CA GLY A 45 6.39 -28.30 -17.83
C GLY A 45 7.70 -27.87 -17.18
N GLU A 46 7.97 -26.55 -17.23
CA GLU A 46 9.13 -25.94 -16.57
C GLU A 46 8.98 -25.98 -15.06
N ALA A 47 9.93 -26.60 -14.36
CA ALA A 47 9.89 -26.73 -12.92
C ALA A 47 10.24 -25.40 -12.22
N TRP A 48 9.35 -24.93 -11.33
CA TRP A 48 9.57 -23.73 -10.51
C TRP A 48 10.02 -24.05 -9.08
N ASN A 49 10.23 -25.33 -8.77
CA ASN A 49 10.83 -25.79 -7.51
C ASN A 49 10.13 -25.23 -6.23
N SER A 50 8.84 -25.00 -6.31
CA SER A 50 8.03 -24.41 -5.23
C SER A 50 8.33 -22.93 -4.97
N ASP A 51 8.87 -22.20 -5.92
CA ASP A 51 8.88 -20.74 -5.91
C ASP A 51 7.45 -20.19 -5.97
N TRP A 52 7.24 -18.97 -5.43
CA TRP A 52 5.94 -18.31 -5.54
C TRP A 52 5.84 -17.52 -6.84
N LEU A 53 4.63 -17.48 -7.39
CA LEU A 53 4.20 -16.52 -8.39
C LEU A 53 3.14 -15.62 -7.78
N SER A 54 3.35 -14.32 -7.82
CA SER A 54 2.37 -13.32 -7.37
C SER A 54 2.15 -12.23 -8.42
N PRO A 55 1.02 -11.51 -8.37
CA PRO A 55 0.96 -10.18 -8.95
C PRO A 55 2.09 -9.30 -8.40
N ALA A 56 2.42 -8.20 -9.05
CA ALA A 56 3.39 -7.25 -8.52
C ALA A 56 2.83 -6.46 -7.32
N GLY A 57 3.68 -5.72 -6.62
CA GLY A 57 3.31 -4.96 -5.42
C GLY A 57 2.28 -3.86 -5.69
N VAL A 58 1.45 -3.58 -4.70
CA VAL A 58 0.55 -2.41 -4.67
C VAL A 58 0.80 -1.65 -3.38
N ASP A 59 1.17 -0.38 -3.49
CA ASP A 59 1.45 0.48 -2.35
C ASP A 59 0.34 1.51 -2.16
N LEU A 60 -0.40 1.40 -1.06
CA LEU A 60 -1.53 2.28 -0.76
C LEU A 60 -1.13 3.54 0.02
N GLN A 61 0.15 3.65 0.41
CA GLN A 61 0.67 4.81 1.12
C GLN A 61 2.14 5.04 0.77
N ILE A 62 2.38 6.01 -0.08
CA ILE A 62 3.70 6.50 -0.50
C ILE A 62 3.61 8.01 -0.76
N ASN A 63 4.51 8.79 -0.16
CA ASN A 63 4.43 10.27 -0.13
C ASN A 63 5.29 10.94 -1.18
N GLY A 64 6.19 10.20 -1.84
CA GLY A 64 7.09 10.77 -2.83
C GLY A 64 8.25 9.86 -3.21
N GLY A 65 9.24 10.42 -3.89
CA GLY A 65 10.47 9.75 -4.29
C GLY A 65 11.29 10.60 -5.25
N LEU A 66 12.56 10.28 -5.41
CA LEU A 66 13.53 11.00 -6.25
C LEU A 66 13.60 12.51 -5.94
N GLY A 67 13.33 12.91 -4.69
CA GLY A 67 13.26 14.31 -4.29
C GLY A 67 11.89 14.97 -4.45
N LEU A 68 10.90 14.32 -5.07
CA LEU A 68 9.55 14.83 -5.20
C LEU A 68 8.74 14.52 -3.95
N ALA A 69 8.14 15.52 -3.32
CA ALA A 69 7.05 15.38 -2.36
C ALA A 69 5.71 15.57 -3.11
N PHE A 70 4.82 14.60 -3.07
CA PHE A 70 3.59 14.67 -3.88
C PHE A 70 2.70 15.88 -3.60
N PRO A 71 2.56 16.39 -2.35
CA PRO A 71 1.79 17.61 -2.10
C PRO A 71 2.36 18.87 -2.77
N GLU A 72 3.66 18.88 -3.11
CA GLU A 72 4.35 20.03 -3.72
C GLU A 72 4.40 19.98 -5.25
N LEU A 73 3.81 18.95 -5.88
CA LEU A 73 3.87 18.74 -7.32
C LEU A 73 3.37 19.94 -8.11
N THR A 74 4.15 20.32 -9.11
CA THR A 74 3.82 21.33 -10.13
C THR A 74 3.87 20.69 -11.52
N PRO A 75 3.29 21.32 -12.55
CA PRO A 75 3.40 20.81 -13.93
C PRO A 75 4.84 20.62 -14.43
N ALA A 76 5.80 21.35 -13.88
CA ALA A 76 7.22 21.20 -14.24
C ALA A 76 7.82 19.87 -13.75
N ASP A 77 7.24 19.26 -12.70
CA ASP A 77 7.72 18.02 -12.09
C ASP A 77 7.21 16.77 -12.81
N LEU A 78 6.33 16.92 -13.79
CA LEU A 78 5.73 15.78 -14.51
C LEU A 78 6.77 14.82 -15.11
N PRO A 79 7.87 15.25 -15.76
CA PRO A 79 8.89 14.33 -16.26
C PRO A 79 9.54 13.49 -15.15
N GLN A 80 9.92 14.11 -14.05
CA GLN A 80 10.54 13.44 -12.90
C GLN A 80 9.56 12.49 -12.19
N LEU A 81 8.26 12.87 -12.12
CA LEU A 81 7.22 11.96 -11.62
C LEU A 81 7.11 10.70 -12.49
N LEU A 82 7.19 10.84 -13.82
CA LEU A 82 7.18 9.68 -14.72
C LEU A 82 8.42 8.79 -14.53
N GLU A 83 9.59 9.36 -14.24
CA GLU A 83 10.80 8.61 -13.88
C GLU A 83 10.63 7.87 -12.55
N LEU A 84 10.01 8.50 -11.55
CA LEU A 84 9.68 7.85 -10.29
C LEU A 84 8.75 6.65 -10.51
N LEU A 85 7.74 6.76 -11.36
CA LEU A 85 6.85 5.64 -11.68
C LEU A 85 7.59 4.49 -12.40
N GLU A 86 8.64 4.79 -13.18
CA GLU A 86 9.52 3.76 -13.77
C GLU A 86 10.46 3.13 -12.73
N LEU A 87 10.95 3.89 -11.74
CA LEU A 87 11.71 3.36 -10.61
C LEU A 87 10.84 2.39 -9.80
N LEU A 88 9.64 2.80 -9.40
CA LEU A 88 8.71 1.95 -8.64
C LEU A 88 8.39 0.65 -9.39
N TRP A 89 8.20 0.72 -10.70
CA TRP A 89 8.02 -0.47 -11.53
C TRP A 89 9.25 -1.41 -11.47
N ARG A 90 10.46 -0.87 -11.55
CA ARG A 90 11.71 -1.64 -11.41
C ARG A 90 11.84 -2.26 -10.02
N ASP A 91 11.32 -1.59 -8.98
CA ASP A 91 11.29 -2.07 -7.60
C ASP A 91 10.13 -3.05 -7.34
N GLY A 92 9.45 -3.52 -8.38
CA GLY A 92 8.44 -4.56 -8.31
C GLY A 92 7.04 -4.07 -7.93
N VAL A 93 6.79 -2.75 -7.93
CA VAL A 93 5.48 -2.16 -7.64
C VAL A 93 4.75 -1.84 -8.94
N GLU A 94 3.55 -2.37 -9.15
CA GLU A 94 2.77 -2.09 -10.35
C GLU A 94 1.80 -0.94 -10.20
N ALA A 95 1.38 -0.63 -8.97
CA ALA A 95 0.42 0.43 -8.71
C ALA A 95 0.62 1.09 -7.35
N ILE A 96 0.39 2.39 -7.29
CA ILE A 96 0.46 3.17 -6.06
C ILE A 96 -0.77 4.06 -5.87
N ALA A 97 -1.10 4.36 -4.61
CA ALA A 97 -1.93 5.49 -4.23
C ALA A 97 -1.02 6.64 -3.73
N PRO A 98 -0.66 7.62 -4.60
CA PRO A 98 0.19 8.72 -4.19
C PRO A 98 -0.42 9.46 -3.01
N THR A 99 0.32 9.56 -1.91
CA THR A 99 -0.18 10.13 -0.66
C THR A 99 0.06 11.64 -0.62
N LEU A 100 -1.03 12.38 -0.58
CA LEU A 100 -1.03 13.82 -0.36
C LEU A 100 -1.28 14.05 1.13
N VAL A 101 -0.20 14.22 1.90
CA VAL A 101 -0.31 14.61 3.30
C VAL A 101 -0.96 15.98 3.43
N THR A 102 -1.51 16.28 4.59
CA THR A 102 -2.19 17.54 4.90
C THR A 102 -1.43 18.75 4.37
N CYS A 103 -2.03 19.51 3.45
CA CYS A 103 -1.47 20.71 2.83
C CYS A 103 -2.59 21.72 2.51
N GLY A 104 -2.22 22.86 1.94
CA GLY A 104 -3.19 23.87 1.49
C GLY A 104 -4.07 23.37 0.34
N VAL A 105 -5.26 23.95 0.21
CA VAL A 105 -6.24 23.55 -0.84
C VAL A 105 -5.69 23.78 -2.24
N ALA A 106 -5.01 24.91 -2.45
CA ALA A 106 -4.44 25.25 -3.77
C ALA A 106 -3.33 24.28 -4.18
N GLU A 107 -2.43 23.93 -3.24
CA GLU A 107 -1.35 22.95 -3.43
C GLU A 107 -1.92 21.57 -3.72
N LEU A 108 -2.89 21.11 -2.92
CA LEU A 108 -3.57 19.83 -3.12
C LEU A 108 -4.16 19.72 -4.53
N ARG A 109 -4.95 20.73 -4.95
CA ARG A 109 -5.62 20.71 -6.26
C ARG A 109 -4.63 20.78 -7.43
N LYS A 110 -3.51 21.50 -7.25
CA LYS A 110 -2.41 21.53 -8.22
C LYS A 110 -1.78 20.15 -8.36
N ALA A 111 -1.44 19.51 -7.24
CA ALA A 111 -0.87 18.15 -7.23
C ALA A 111 -1.83 17.14 -7.89
N LEU A 112 -3.12 17.16 -7.55
CA LEU A 112 -4.12 16.30 -8.18
C LEU A 112 -4.18 16.48 -9.71
N ALA A 113 -4.06 17.70 -10.20
CA ALA A 113 -4.04 17.97 -11.65
C ALA A 113 -2.79 17.36 -12.32
N VAL A 114 -1.62 17.42 -11.67
CA VAL A 114 -0.37 16.78 -12.17
C VAL A 114 -0.50 15.26 -12.14
N LEU A 115 -1.04 14.69 -11.07
CA LEU A 115 -1.27 13.24 -10.96
C LEU A 115 -2.25 12.74 -12.04
N ARG A 116 -3.31 13.51 -12.35
CA ARG A 116 -4.22 13.22 -13.47
C ARG A 116 -3.45 13.16 -14.79
N GLN A 117 -2.62 14.15 -15.09
CA GLN A 117 -1.80 14.17 -16.31
C GLN A 117 -0.82 12.98 -16.38
N ALA A 118 -0.19 12.63 -15.26
CA ALA A 118 0.71 11.46 -15.20
C ALA A 118 -0.06 10.15 -15.44
N ARG A 119 -1.28 10.02 -14.90
CA ARG A 119 -2.15 8.84 -15.09
C ARG A 119 -2.55 8.66 -16.56
N GLU A 120 -2.84 9.75 -17.28
CA GLU A 120 -3.14 9.73 -18.72
C GLU A 120 -1.95 9.30 -19.58
N GLN A 121 -0.72 9.46 -19.06
CA GLN A 121 0.53 9.04 -19.72
C GLN A 121 1.03 7.66 -19.27
N HIS A 122 0.15 6.84 -18.68
CA HIS A 122 0.52 5.47 -18.31
C HIS A 122 0.90 4.63 -19.53
N ARG A 123 1.92 3.78 -19.35
CA ARG A 123 2.37 2.81 -20.35
C ARG A 123 2.92 1.54 -19.66
N PRO A 124 2.99 0.39 -20.34
CA PRO A 124 3.69 -0.80 -19.83
C PRO A 124 5.12 -0.47 -19.39
N GLY A 125 5.58 -1.10 -18.31
CA GLY A 125 6.89 -0.81 -17.72
C GLY A 125 6.92 0.42 -16.79
N ARG A 126 5.74 0.97 -16.45
CA ARG A 126 5.58 2.09 -15.53
C ARG A 126 4.55 1.75 -14.47
N CYS A 127 4.81 2.10 -13.21
CA CYS A 127 3.86 1.96 -12.11
C CYS A 127 2.60 2.78 -12.37
N ARG A 128 1.44 2.19 -12.12
CA ARG A 128 0.12 2.78 -12.34
C ARG A 128 -0.31 3.64 -11.15
N LEU A 129 -0.97 4.77 -11.42
CA LEU A 129 -1.62 5.60 -10.40
C LEU A 129 -3.07 5.12 -10.20
N LEU A 130 -3.39 4.66 -8.98
CA LEU A 130 -4.74 4.20 -8.60
C LEU A 130 -5.72 5.36 -8.39
N GLY A 131 -5.18 6.50 -8.03
CA GLY A 131 -5.81 7.68 -7.46
C GLY A 131 -5.07 8.06 -6.19
N ALA A 132 -5.21 9.31 -5.75
CA ALA A 132 -4.50 9.82 -4.59
C ALA A 132 -5.03 9.21 -3.28
N HIS A 133 -4.14 9.00 -2.33
CA HIS A 133 -4.45 8.87 -0.93
C HIS A 133 -4.38 10.26 -0.27
N LEU A 134 -5.49 10.79 0.21
CA LEU A 134 -5.49 12.01 1.00
C LEU A 134 -5.29 11.65 2.47
N GLU A 135 -4.11 11.94 3.01
CA GLU A 135 -3.85 11.75 4.43
C GLU A 135 -4.15 13.04 5.20
N GLY A 136 -5.35 13.11 5.70
CA GLY A 136 -5.94 14.32 6.27
C GLY A 136 -6.70 15.15 5.23
N PRO A 137 -7.03 16.40 5.56
CA PRO A 137 -6.66 17.20 6.75
C PRO A 137 -7.54 16.98 7.98
N PHE A 138 -8.47 16.05 7.95
CA PHE A 138 -9.46 15.79 9.00
C PHE A 138 -8.87 14.89 10.10
N LEU A 139 -7.77 15.33 10.72
CA LEU A 139 -6.97 14.58 11.69
C LEU A 139 -7.11 15.15 13.09
N ALA A 140 -6.98 14.29 14.10
CA ALA A 140 -6.93 14.74 15.48
C ALA A 140 -5.63 15.52 15.76
N GLU A 141 -5.73 16.77 16.22
CA GLU A 141 -4.58 17.65 16.40
C GLU A 141 -3.50 17.01 17.29
N GLY A 142 -3.89 16.36 18.38
CA GLY A 142 -2.97 15.69 19.29
C GLY A 142 -2.33 14.40 18.72
N ARG A 143 -2.76 13.96 17.54
CA ARG A 143 -2.25 12.78 16.81
C ARG A 143 -1.73 13.13 15.42
N ARG A 144 -1.56 14.41 15.11
CA ARG A 144 -1.17 14.87 13.78
C ARG A 144 0.23 14.40 13.31
N GLY A 145 1.10 13.96 14.22
CA GLY A 145 2.48 13.59 13.84
C GLY A 145 3.20 14.74 13.14
N ALA A 146 3.78 14.47 11.99
CA ALA A 146 4.50 15.43 11.17
C ALA A 146 3.60 16.35 10.31
N HIS A 147 2.27 16.17 10.30
CA HIS A 147 1.36 17.00 9.51
C HIS A 147 1.34 18.45 10.00
N PRO A 148 1.35 19.44 9.09
CA PRO A 148 1.34 20.87 9.42
C PRO A 148 0.01 21.27 10.10
N ARG A 149 0.09 21.79 11.33
CA ARG A 149 -1.08 22.16 12.13
C ARG A 149 -1.99 23.18 11.43
N GLN A 150 -1.40 24.14 10.72
CA GLN A 150 -2.14 25.24 10.06
C GLN A 150 -3.03 24.77 8.92
N HIS A 151 -2.85 23.55 8.42
CA HIS A 151 -3.65 22.98 7.33
C HIS A 151 -4.66 21.94 7.79
N LEU A 152 -4.69 21.61 9.10
CA LEU A 152 -5.75 20.76 9.66
C LEU A 152 -7.11 21.45 9.50
N ALA A 153 -8.14 20.66 9.28
CA ALA A 153 -9.51 21.16 9.11
C ALA A 153 -10.52 20.30 9.87
N ALA A 154 -11.57 20.94 10.35
CA ALA A 154 -12.72 20.21 10.89
C ALA A 154 -13.43 19.44 9.77
N PRO A 155 -13.86 18.19 10.01
CA PRO A 155 -14.63 17.42 9.05
C PRO A 155 -15.92 18.12 8.66
N SER A 156 -16.11 18.38 7.36
CA SER A 156 -17.38 18.88 6.80
C SER A 156 -17.46 18.59 5.30
N LEU A 157 -18.66 18.44 4.76
CA LEU A 157 -18.86 18.26 3.33
C LEU A 157 -18.34 19.46 2.52
N ALA A 158 -18.48 20.68 3.03
CA ALA A 158 -17.97 21.88 2.38
C ALA A 158 -16.43 21.85 2.27
N ALA A 159 -15.74 21.50 3.35
CA ALA A 159 -14.28 21.39 3.36
C ALA A 159 -13.78 20.23 2.47
N LEU A 160 -14.53 19.13 2.35
CA LEU A 160 -14.24 18.06 1.41
C LEU A 160 -14.40 18.55 -0.03
N GLU A 161 -15.53 19.16 -0.36
CA GLU A 161 -15.84 19.64 -1.71
C GLU A 161 -14.85 20.70 -2.20
N GLU A 162 -14.46 21.63 -1.33
CA GLU A 162 -13.42 22.62 -1.63
C GLU A 162 -12.11 21.96 -2.10
N ARG A 163 -11.75 20.82 -1.51
CA ARG A 163 -10.50 20.11 -1.81
C ARG A 163 -10.59 19.24 -3.04
N ILE A 164 -11.62 18.41 -3.14
CA ILE A 164 -11.69 17.35 -4.17
C ILE A 164 -12.76 17.59 -5.22
N GLY A 165 -13.58 18.62 -5.12
CA GLY A 165 -14.64 18.90 -6.10
C GLY A 165 -14.08 18.96 -7.53
N GLY A 166 -14.59 18.10 -8.42
CA GLY A 166 -14.09 17.90 -9.77
C GLY A 166 -12.84 16.99 -9.88
N PHE A 167 -12.41 16.38 -8.76
CA PHE A 167 -11.31 15.41 -8.69
C PHE A 167 -11.72 14.08 -8.05
N ASP A 168 -13.01 13.79 -7.93
CA ASP A 168 -13.48 12.57 -7.27
C ASP A 168 -12.88 11.28 -7.87
N ALA A 169 -12.72 11.24 -9.18
CA ALA A 169 -12.12 10.10 -9.89
C ALA A 169 -10.60 9.94 -9.69
N GLU A 170 -9.96 10.96 -9.15
CA GLU A 170 -8.54 10.96 -8.82
C GLU A 170 -8.26 10.59 -7.36
N ILE A 171 -9.28 10.30 -6.56
CA ILE A 171 -9.11 9.94 -5.15
C ILE A 171 -9.43 8.46 -4.96
N ALA A 172 -8.46 7.70 -4.47
CA ALA A 172 -8.64 6.29 -4.13
C ALA A 172 -8.95 6.08 -2.63
N LEU A 173 -8.33 6.88 -1.76
CA LEU A 173 -8.31 6.66 -0.32
C LEU A 173 -8.29 7.99 0.44
N VAL A 174 -9.01 8.08 1.55
CA VAL A 174 -8.95 9.22 2.49
C VAL A 174 -8.72 8.70 3.91
N THR A 175 -7.66 9.17 4.55
CA THR A 175 -7.40 8.97 5.97
C THR A 175 -7.99 10.12 6.79
N LEU A 176 -8.74 9.78 7.81
CA LEU A 176 -9.35 10.73 8.74
C LEU A 176 -9.44 10.18 10.16
N ALA A 177 -9.63 11.08 11.15
CA ALA A 177 -9.91 10.77 12.54
C ALA A 177 -11.44 10.69 12.73
N PRO A 178 -12.00 9.48 12.89
CA PRO A 178 -13.45 9.28 12.87
C PRO A 178 -14.17 9.80 14.12
N GLU A 179 -13.47 10.05 15.21
CA GLU A 179 -14.00 10.62 16.44
C GLU A 179 -14.30 12.12 16.35
N LEU A 180 -13.81 12.79 15.31
CA LEU A 180 -14.03 14.23 15.15
C LEU A 180 -15.49 14.52 14.76
N PRO A 181 -16.08 15.61 15.29
CA PRO A 181 -17.41 16.06 14.89
C PRO A 181 -17.52 16.26 13.38
N GLY A 182 -18.53 15.71 12.74
CA GLY A 182 -18.74 15.74 11.28
C GLY A 182 -18.08 14.61 10.49
N ALA A 183 -17.19 13.81 11.10
CA ALA A 183 -16.51 12.72 10.41
C ALA A 183 -17.48 11.63 9.90
N ALA A 184 -18.52 11.31 10.65
CA ALA A 184 -19.52 10.30 10.25
C ALA A 184 -20.23 10.68 8.93
N GLU A 185 -20.53 11.95 8.73
CA GLU A 185 -21.13 12.45 7.48
C GLU A 185 -20.13 12.35 6.32
N LEU A 186 -18.85 12.69 6.56
CA LEU A 186 -17.79 12.54 5.56
C LEU A 186 -17.56 11.08 5.17
N ILE A 187 -17.50 10.15 6.12
CA ILE A 187 -17.37 8.72 5.86
C ILE A 187 -18.47 8.27 4.90
N THR A 188 -19.72 8.65 5.19
CA THR A 188 -20.87 8.32 4.34
C THR A 188 -20.73 8.91 2.93
N ALA A 189 -20.29 10.16 2.81
CA ALA A 189 -20.14 10.84 1.53
C ALA A 189 -19.01 10.26 0.68
N LEU A 190 -17.87 9.96 1.29
CA LEU A 190 -16.71 9.31 0.63
C LEU A 190 -17.06 7.92 0.11
N ARG A 191 -17.71 7.11 0.93
CA ARG A 191 -18.15 5.77 0.53
C ARG A 191 -19.13 5.78 -0.64
N ARG A 192 -20.08 6.73 -0.68
CA ARG A 192 -21.00 6.90 -1.81
C ARG A 192 -20.28 7.25 -3.11
N ARG A 193 -19.11 7.86 -3.04
CA ARG A 193 -18.22 8.16 -4.17
C ARG A 193 -17.30 7.01 -4.54
N GLY A 194 -17.39 5.85 -3.84
CA GLY A 194 -16.50 4.70 -4.04
C GLY A 194 -15.09 4.91 -3.51
N ILE A 195 -14.85 5.92 -2.67
CA ILE A 195 -13.56 6.22 -2.08
C ILE A 195 -13.40 5.40 -0.80
N LEU A 196 -12.27 4.69 -0.68
CA LEU A 196 -11.91 3.96 0.52
C LEU A 196 -11.64 4.94 1.67
N VAL A 197 -12.19 4.64 2.85
CA VAL A 197 -11.94 5.45 4.05
C VAL A 197 -11.06 4.67 5.01
N SER A 198 -10.02 5.32 5.52
CA SER A 198 -9.09 4.78 6.50
C SER A 198 -9.11 5.59 7.80
N LEU A 199 -9.04 4.90 8.92
CA LEU A 199 -8.83 5.50 10.24
C LEU A 199 -7.34 5.75 10.42
N GLY A 200 -6.94 6.97 10.70
CA GLY A 200 -5.55 7.32 11.03
C GLY A 200 -5.43 8.68 11.69
N HIS A 201 -4.29 8.96 12.31
CA HIS A 201 -4.05 10.19 13.05
C HIS A 201 -5.20 10.53 14.02
N SER A 202 -5.59 9.54 14.80
CA SER A 202 -6.85 9.48 15.54
C SER A 202 -6.61 9.21 17.02
N ALA A 203 -7.42 9.85 17.86
CA ALA A 203 -7.51 9.57 19.29
C ALA A 203 -8.71 8.66 19.64
N ALA A 204 -9.38 8.09 18.63
CA ALA A 204 -10.54 7.23 18.82
C ALA A 204 -10.26 6.10 19.80
N ASP A 205 -11.21 5.85 20.70
CA ASP A 205 -11.27 4.65 21.50
C ASP A 205 -11.83 3.46 20.70
N GLU A 206 -11.93 2.30 21.34
CA GLU A 206 -12.46 1.07 20.72
C GLU A 206 -13.90 1.24 20.22
N ALA A 207 -14.77 1.89 21.00
CA ALA A 207 -16.18 2.05 20.66
C ALA A 207 -16.38 3.03 19.48
N GLN A 208 -15.62 4.11 19.45
CA GLN A 208 -15.61 5.08 18.37
C GLN A 208 -15.08 4.45 17.07
N ALA A 209 -13.99 3.67 17.15
CA ALA A 209 -13.45 2.94 16.02
C ALA A 209 -14.44 1.88 15.49
N ALA A 210 -15.06 1.09 16.39
CA ALA A 210 -16.08 0.10 16.01
C ALA A 210 -17.26 0.76 15.29
N ALA A 211 -17.73 1.91 15.76
CA ALA A 211 -18.79 2.67 15.11
C ALA A 211 -18.37 3.16 13.71
N ALA A 212 -17.13 3.63 13.55
CA ALA A 212 -16.58 4.05 12.24
C ALA A 212 -16.45 2.86 11.27
N PHE A 213 -15.98 1.71 11.72
CA PHE A 213 -15.91 0.49 10.92
C PHE A 213 -17.31 -0.01 10.53
N ALA A 214 -18.29 0.10 11.41
CA ALA A 214 -19.69 -0.21 11.10
C ALA A 214 -20.26 0.72 10.01
N GLN A 215 -19.79 1.97 9.94
CA GLN A 215 -20.12 2.91 8.86
C GLN A 215 -19.33 2.65 7.57
N GLY A 216 -18.33 1.75 7.61
CA GLY A 216 -17.56 1.26 6.47
C GLY A 216 -16.21 1.92 6.26
N VAL A 217 -15.60 2.42 7.32
CA VAL A 217 -14.15 2.60 7.32
C VAL A 217 -13.52 1.21 7.14
N GLY A 218 -12.73 1.03 6.10
CA GLY A 218 -12.23 -0.27 5.65
C GLY A 218 -10.76 -0.51 5.95
N MET A 219 -10.05 0.48 6.49
CA MET A 219 -8.60 0.37 6.74
C MET A 219 -8.21 1.16 7.99
N ILE A 220 -7.09 0.76 8.61
CA ILE A 220 -6.30 1.58 9.53
C ILE A 220 -5.00 1.96 8.82
N THR A 221 -4.70 3.25 8.80
CA THR A 221 -3.46 3.82 8.24
C THR A 221 -2.30 3.52 9.17
N HIS A 222 -1.15 3.09 8.64
CA HIS A 222 0.11 2.80 9.36
C HIS A 222 -0.09 2.38 10.83
N THR A 223 -0.80 1.26 11.01
CA THR A 223 -1.22 0.69 12.30
C THR A 223 -0.15 0.83 13.38
N PHE A 224 -0.54 1.22 14.59
CA PHE A 224 0.22 1.63 15.77
C PHE A 224 0.75 3.07 15.74
N ASN A 225 0.96 3.68 14.58
CA ASN A 225 1.51 5.02 14.48
C ASN A 225 0.41 6.07 14.54
N ALA A 226 0.65 7.16 15.27
CA ALA A 226 -0.28 8.29 15.45
C ALA A 226 -1.70 7.89 15.88
N MET A 227 -1.87 6.81 16.68
CA MET A 227 -3.15 6.31 17.18
C MET A 227 -3.04 5.82 18.62
N ALA A 228 -4.16 5.46 19.25
CA ALA A 228 -4.14 4.76 20.53
C ALA A 228 -3.56 3.35 20.36
N GLY A 229 -2.59 2.99 21.19
CA GLY A 229 -1.99 1.65 21.18
C GLY A 229 -2.90 0.59 21.82
N LEU A 230 -2.60 -0.69 21.55
CA LEU A 230 -3.31 -1.81 22.15
C LEU A 230 -2.96 -1.93 23.65
N GLN A 231 -3.89 -1.59 24.52
CA GLN A 231 -3.76 -1.68 25.96
C GLN A 231 -4.89 -2.52 26.56
N HIS A 232 -4.61 -3.28 27.61
CA HIS A 232 -5.55 -4.23 28.19
C HIS A 232 -6.85 -3.63 28.78
N ARG A 233 -6.86 -2.33 29.09
CA ARG A 233 -8.05 -1.59 29.59
C ARG A 233 -8.53 -0.51 28.63
N ASN A 234 -7.77 -0.22 27.60
CA ASN A 234 -8.12 0.71 26.52
C ASN A 234 -7.53 0.17 25.21
N PRO A 235 -8.15 -0.86 24.62
CA PRO A 235 -7.57 -1.61 23.52
C PRO A 235 -7.54 -0.85 22.19
N GLY A 236 -8.31 0.23 22.07
CA GLY A 236 -8.25 1.15 20.93
C GLY A 236 -8.72 0.57 19.59
N PRO A 237 -8.42 1.27 18.48
CA PRO A 237 -8.91 0.91 17.16
C PRO A 237 -8.47 -0.47 16.67
N LEU A 238 -7.26 -0.93 17.05
CA LEU A 238 -6.76 -2.24 16.60
C LEU A 238 -7.63 -3.40 17.11
N ALA A 239 -8.09 -3.34 18.37
CA ALA A 239 -8.97 -4.38 18.90
C ALA A 239 -10.32 -4.39 18.18
N ALA A 240 -10.91 -3.22 17.92
CA ALA A 240 -12.15 -3.11 17.16
C ALA A 240 -12.01 -3.69 15.75
N ALA A 241 -10.89 -3.41 15.06
CA ALA A 241 -10.60 -3.95 13.74
C ALA A 241 -10.42 -5.48 13.75
N ALA A 242 -9.71 -6.00 14.76
CA ALA A 242 -9.48 -7.43 14.93
C ALA A 242 -10.79 -8.21 15.18
N LEU A 243 -11.68 -7.66 16.03
CA LEU A 243 -12.97 -8.26 16.32
C LEU A 243 -13.91 -8.23 15.10
N ARG A 244 -13.78 -7.22 14.29
CA ARG A 244 -14.59 -7.10 13.07
C ARG A 244 -14.13 -8.03 11.95
N GLY A 245 -12.83 -8.22 11.75
CA GLY A 245 -12.24 -9.20 10.83
C GLY A 245 -12.14 -8.78 9.35
N ASP A 246 -12.75 -7.66 8.94
CA ASP A 246 -12.79 -7.19 7.54
C ASP A 246 -12.12 -5.81 7.34
N VAL A 247 -11.44 -5.29 8.35
CA VAL A 247 -10.71 -4.01 8.30
C VAL A 247 -9.24 -4.27 8.00
N ALA A 248 -8.70 -3.68 6.93
CA ALA A 248 -7.30 -3.80 6.58
C ALA A 248 -6.40 -3.00 7.54
N LEU A 249 -5.22 -3.51 7.81
CA LEU A 249 -4.25 -2.94 8.72
C LEU A 249 -3.00 -2.54 7.92
N GLY A 250 -2.89 -1.27 7.57
CA GLY A 250 -1.68 -0.73 6.93
C GLY A 250 -0.49 -0.89 7.86
N LEU A 251 0.58 -1.54 7.42
CA LEU A 251 1.74 -1.83 8.25
C LEU A 251 3.03 -1.38 7.57
N ILE A 252 3.80 -0.52 8.25
CA ILE A 252 5.17 -0.18 7.88
C ILE A 252 6.09 -1.22 8.53
N ALA A 253 6.72 -2.10 7.73
CA ALA A 253 7.58 -3.17 8.23
C ALA A 253 9.07 -2.84 8.02
N ASP A 254 9.49 -1.69 8.52
CA ASP A 254 10.88 -1.21 8.49
C ASP A 254 11.69 -1.62 9.76
N GLY A 255 11.01 -2.10 10.80
CA GLY A 255 11.59 -2.44 12.10
C GLY A 255 11.84 -1.24 13.03
N VAL A 256 11.46 -0.04 12.61
CA VAL A 256 11.60 1.23 13.36
C VAL A 256 10.23 1.79 13.74
N HIS A 257 9.30 1.92 12.78
CA HIS A 257 7.93 2.36 13.02
C HIS A 257 7.15 1.35 13.86
N VAL A 258 7.39 0.06 13.63
CA VAL A 258 6.81 -1.04 14.40
C VAL A 258 7.91 -2.05 14.71
N ALA A 259 8.06 -2.39 15.99
CA ALA A 259 9.01 -3.42 16.41
C ALA A 259 8.74 -4.74 15.67
N PRO A 260 9.78 -5.46 15.19
CA PRO A 260 9.61 -6.72 14.45
C PRO A 260 8.71 -7.74 15.17
N SER A 261 8.82 -7.85 16.49
CA SER A 261 7.98 -8.73 17.30
C SER A 261 6.49 -8.39 17.19
N LEU A 262 6.13 -7.10 17.18
CA LEU A 262 4.73 -6.68 17.02
C LEU A 262 4.22 -6.88 15.59
N ALA A 263 5.05 -6.63 14.58
CA ALA A 263 4.71 -6.92 13.19
C ALA A 263 4.42 -8.42 12.99
N VAL A 264 5.25 -9.30 13.56
CA VAL A 264 5.05 -10.75 13.54
C VAL A 264 3.78 -11.18 14.29
N LEU A 265 3.55 -10.63 15.47
CA LEU A 265 2.32 -10.92 16.24
C LEU A 265 1.08 -10.50 15.45
N LEU A 266 1.10 -9.31 14.84
CA LEU A 266 -0.01 -8.81 14.03
C LEU A 266 -0.28 -9.73 12.83
N GLN A 267 0.77 -10.12 12.09
CA GLN A 267 0.65 -11.02 10.95
C GLN A 267 0.10 -12.40 11.36
N ARG A 268 0.54 -12.95 12.48
CA ARG A 268 0.05 -14.25 12.98
C ARG A 268 -1.38 -14.19 13.47
N TRP A 269 -1.76 -13.09 14.08
CA TRP A 269 -3.10 -12.90 14.63
C TRP A 269 -4.13 -12.58 13.55
N LEU A 270 -3.77 -11.71 12.60
CA LEU A 270 -4.68 -11.16 11.60
C LEU A 270 -4.09 -11.26 10.18
N PRO A 271 -3.74 -12.48 9.72
CA PRO A 271 -2.97 -12.68 8.49
C PRO A 271 -3.65 -12.17 7.21
N GLU A 272 -4.98 -12.14 7.20
CA GLU A 272 -5.76 -11.70 6.04
C GLU A 272 -6.07 -10.18 6.07
N GLN A 273 -5.69 -9.47 7.13
CA GLN A 273 -5.95 -8.05 7.31
C GLN A 273 -4.69 -7.19 7.13
N VAL A 274 -3.48 -7.76 7.30
CA VAL A 274 -2.24 -6.99 7.19
C VAL A 274 -1.96 -6.63 5.74
N VAL A 275 -1.89 -5.32 5.45
CA VAL A 275 -1.49 -4.75 4.16
C VAL A 275 -0.21 -3.96 4.36
N LEU A 276 0.88 -4.37 3.70
CA LEU A 276 2.13 -3.63 3.76
C LEU A 276 2.02 -2.34 2.96
N VAL A 277 2.53 -1.27 3.54
CA VAL A 277 2.68 0.05 2.92
C VAL A 277 4.12 0.53 3.13
N SER A 278 4.67 1.28 2.19
CA SER A 278 6.01 1.82 2.36
C SER A 278 6.05 3.02 3.28
N ASP A 279 5.07 3.89 3.15
CA ASP A 279 5.09 5.25 3.73
C ASP A 279 6.37 6.02 3.35
N ALA A 280 6.86 5.75 2.13
CA ALA A 280 8.12 6.31 1.64
C ALA A 280 7.96 7.80 1.31
N LEU A 281 8.98 8.58 1.68
CA LEU A 281 9.03 10.02 1.51
C LEU A 281 9.84 10.44 0.26
N ALA A 282 9.90 11.74 0.01
CA ALA A 282 10.63 12.34 -1.10
C ALA A 282 12.06 11.81 -1.32
N PRO A 283 12.87 11.48 -0.30
CA PRO A 283 14.21 10.92 -0.52
C PRO A 283 14.25 9.46 -1.01
N TYR A 284 13.10 8.76 -1.15
CA TYR A 284 13.09 7.43 -1.74
C TYR A 284 13.79 7.41 -3.10
N GLY A 285 14.73 6.46 -3.28
CA GLY A 285 15.58 6.37 -4.48
C GLY A 285 16.81 7.28 -4.48
N LEU A 286 17.03 8.06 -3.40
CA LEU A 286 18.23 8.87 -3.18
C LEU A 286 19.12 8.27 -2.09
N ALA A 287 20.35 8.75 -1.99
CA ALA A 287 21.29 8.34 -0.94
C ALA A 287 20.86 8.88 0.43
N ASP A 288 21.28 8.19 1.50
CA ASP A 288 21.16 8.70 2.86
C ASP A 288 21.80 10.07 3.03
N GLY A 289 21.30 10.86 3.97
CA GLY A 289 21.78 12.21 4.24
C GLY A 289 20.67 13.18 4.62
N VAL A 290 20.95 14.47 4.47
CA VAL A 290 19.97 15.54 4.76
C VAL A 290 19.27 15.95 3.47
N HIS A 291 17.94 15.87 3.48
CA HIS A 291 17.08 16.23 2.36
C HIS A 291 16.06 17.30 2.77
N ARG A 292 15.61 18.07 1.80
CA ARG A 292 14.54 19.05 2.03
C ARG A 292 13.17 18.35 2.04
N TRP A 293 12.30 18.75 2.97
CA TRP A 293 10.88 18.41 2.99
C TRP A 293 10.08 19.63 3.46
N ASP A 294 9.32 20.21 2.57
CA ASP A 294 8.68 21.52 2.73
C ASP A 294 9.73 22.60 3.18
N GLU A 295 9.49 23.32 4.27
CA GLU A 295 10.44 24.25 4.88
C GLU A 295 11.39 23.58 5.89
N ARG A 296 11.23 22.26 6.14
CA ARG A 296 11.99 21.47 7.12
C ARG A 296 13.03 20.60 6.44
N ALA A 297 13.96 20.07 7.23
CA ALA A 297 14.91 19.07 6.81
C ALA A 297 14.48 17.67 7.27
N LEU A 298 14.70 16.68 6.40
CA LEU A 298 14.64 15.25 6.72
C LEU A 298 16.05 14.72 6.84
N ILE A 299 16.33 14.03 7.92
CA ILE A 299 17.55 13.26 8.12
C ILE A 299 17.22 11.82 7.76
N VAL A 300 17.85 11.29 6.71
CA VAL A 300 17.72 9.91 6.27
C VAL A 300 18.92 9.11 6.73
N ASP A 301 18.67 8.05 7.45
CA ASP A 301 19.67 7.09 7.92
C ASP A 301 19.12 5.66 7.84
N ASN A 302 19.80 4.79 7.10
CA ASN A 302 19.45 3.38 6.92
C ASN A 302 17.96 3.14 6.55
N GLY A 303 17.41 3.99 5.68
CA GLY A 303 16.03 3.90 5.20
C GLY A 303 14.98 4.50 6.13
N SER A 304 15.35 5.05 7.29
CA SER A 304 14.46 5.76 8.22
C SER A 304 14.58 7.27 8.04
N CYS A 305 13.45 7.97 8.03
CA CYS A 305 13.41 9.43 7.92
C CYS A 305 12.96 10.07 9.23
N ARG A 306 13.71 11.08 9.67
CA ARG A 306 13.38 11.86 10.88
C ARG A 306 13.47 13.36 10.60
N LEU A 307 12.63 14.12 11.30
CA LEU A 307 12.81 15.57 11.41
C LEU A 307 14.01 15.89 12.31
N GLU A 308 14.48 17.14 12.28
CA GLU A 308 15.59 17.61 13.12
C GLU A 308 15.34 17.46 14.63
N ASP A 309 14.08 17.50 15.07
CA ASP A 309 13.70 17.27 16.47
C ASP A 309 13.63 15.77 16.85
N GLY A 310 13.97 14.87 15.92
CA GLY A 310 13.95 13.43 16.11
C GLY A 310 12.59 12.76 15.82
N THR A 311 11.55 13.53 15.50
CA THR A 311 10.24 12.99 15.14
C THR A 311 10.37 12.07 13.93
N LEU A 312 9.90 10.82 14.06
CA LEU A 312 9.83 9.87 12.96
C LEU A 312 8.80 10.35 11.93
N ALA A 313 9.19 10.40 10.67
CA ALA A 313 8.38 11.01 9.62
C ALA A 313 7.95 10.03 8.52
N GLY A 314 8.72 8.97 8.28
CA GLY A 314 8.47 7.97 7.25
C GLY A 314 9.75 7.19 6.91
N VAL A 315 9.78 6.60 5.73
CA VAL A 315 10.88 5.73 5.28
C VAL A 315 11.40 6.13 3.89
N THR A 316 12.48 5.45 3.45
CA THR A 316 12.96 5.47 2.04
C THR A 316 13.11 4.07 1.46
N LEU A 317 12.58 3.05 2.15
CA LEU A 317 12.71 1.65 1.71
C LEU A 317 11.66 1.31 0.64
N PRO A 318 12.03 0.53 -0.38
CA PRO A 318 11.06 -0.04 -1.32
C PRO A 318 10.03 -0.92 -0.61
N LEU A 319 8.79 -0.94 -1.11
CA LEU A 319 7.71 -1.78 -0.55
C LEU A 319 8.12 -3.25 -0.41
N LEU A 320 8.80 -3.83 -1.40
CA LEU A 320 9.16 -5.23 -1.38
C LEU A 320 10.31 -5.56 -0.40
N GLU A 321 11.04 -4.56 0.07
CA GLU A 321 11.95 -4.74 1.20
C GLU A 321 11.18 -4.98 2.51
N ALA A 322 10.02 -4.34 2.70
CA ALA A 322 9.13 -4.64 3.82
C ALA A 322 8.62 -6.10 3.78
N VAL A 323 8.35 -6.64 2.58
CA VAL A 323 8.01 -8.07 2.40
C VAL A 323 9.15 -8.97 2.88
N ARG A 324 10.39 -8.69 2.44
CA ARG A 324 11.57 -9.48 2.82
C ARG A 324 11.83 -9.46 4.32
N ARG A 325 11.72 -8.28 4.93
CA ARG A 325 11.88 -8.10 6.39
C ARG A 325 10.81 -8.86 7.16
N LEU A 326 9.53 -8.69 6.80
CA LEU A 326 8.44 -9.38 7.47
C LEU A 326 8.53 -10.89 7.32
N ALA A 327 8.90 -11.40 6.14
CA ALA A 327 9.16 -12.81 5.90
C ALA A 327 10.29 -13.34 6.78
N GLY A 328 11.43 -12.63 6.83
CA GLY A 328 12.59 -12.99 7.65
C GLY A 328 12.27 -13.02 9.15
N TRP A 329 11.50 -12.06 9.65
CA TRP A 329 11.11 -12.00 11.07
C TRP A 329 10.10 -13.09 11.44
N SER A 330 9.12 -13.34 10.59
CA SER A 330 7.99 -14.25 10.90
C SER A 330 8.27 -15.71 10.56
N GLY A 331 9.20 -15.97 9.63
CA GLY A 331 9.40 -17.28 9.01
C GLY A 331 8.32 -17.64 7.98
N ASP A 332 7.43 -16.69 7.61
CA ASP A 332 6.26 -16.91 6.76
C ASP A 332 6.31 -16.01 5.51
N ALA A 333 7.00 -16.49 4.47
CA ALA A 333 7.12 -15.79 3.20
C ALA A 333 5.76 -15.67 2.47
N ASP A 334 4.91 -16.69 2.58
CA ASP A 334 3.62 -16.74 1.90
C ASP A 334 2.75 -15.54 2.27
N ARG A 335 2.55 -15.32 3.57
CA ARG A 335 1.75 -14.22 4.08
C ARG A 335 2.41 -12.86 3.90
N ALA A 336 3.72 -12.79 3.99
CA ALA A 336 4.45 -11.56 3.74
C ALA A 336 4.30 -11.09 2.28
N ILE A 337 4.41 -12.01 1.31
CA ILE A 337 4.18 -11.72 -0.11
C ILE A 337 2.72 -11.30 -0.33
N ALA A 338 1.76 -12.03 0.23
CA ALA A 338 0.34 -11.72 0.11
C ALA A 338 0.03 -10.30 0.60
N ALA A 339 0.64 -9.86 1.68
CA ALA A 339 0.40 -8.56 2.33
C ALA A 339 0.75 -7.35 1.45
N ALA A 340 1.66 -7.48 0.48
CA ALA A 340 2.01 -6.41 -0.46
C ALA A 340 1.43 -6.61 -1.86
N THR A 341 0.92 -7.80 -2.18
CA THR A 341 0.54 -8.16 -3.56
C THR A 341 -0.93 -8.50 -3.71
N VAL A 342 -1.47 -9.41 -2.92
CA VAL A 342 -2.85 -9.92 -3.04
C VAL A 342 -3.83 -9.11 -2.20
N LEU A 343 -3.50 -8.85 -0.92
CA LEU A 343 -4.42 -8.23 0.03
C LEU A 343 -4.75 -6.76 -0.29
N PRO A 344 -3.81 -5.89 -0.72
CA PRO A 344 -4.18 -4.54 -1.11
C PRO A 344 -5.13 -4.50 -2.31
N ARG A 345 -5.07 -5.48 -3.23
CA ARG A 345 -6.01 -5.59 -4.34
C ARG A 345 -7.41 -5.98 -3.89
N ARG A 346 -7.52 -6.93 -2.94
CA ARG A 346 -8.82 -7.27 -2.33
C ARG A 346 -9.48 -6.05 -1.71
N LEU A 347 -8.72 -5.24 -0.99
CA LEU A 347 -9.20 -4.00 -0.38
C LEU A 347 -9.72 -3.00 -1.41
N LEU A 348 -9.14 -3.00 -2.61
CA LEU A 348 -9.59 -2.19 -3.75
C LEU A 348 -10.72 -2.84 -4.57
N GLY A 349 -11.24 -3.98 -4.14
CA GLY A 349 -12.36 -4.67 -4.79
C GLY A 349 -11.97 -5.57 -5.97
N GLU A 350 -10.68 -5.87 -6.18
CA GLU A 350 -10.24 -6.88 -7.14
C GLU A 350 -10.57 -8.31 -6.63
N PRO A 351 -10.62 -9.34 -7.52
CA PRO A 351 -10.89 -10.72 -7.12
C PRO A 351 -10.03 -11.20 -5.96
N GLY A 352 -10.61 -12.05 -5.10
CA GLY A 352 -10.06 -12.38 -3.80
C GLY A 352 -8.83 -13.29 -3.78
N SER A 353 -8.58 -14.11 -4.81
CA SER A 353 -7.47 -15.06 -4.80
C SER A 353 -6.32 -14.63 -5.70
N ALA A 354 -5.08 -15.04 -5.35
CA ALA A 354 -3.92 -14.83 -6.21
C ALA A 354 -4.12 -15.46 -7.61
N ALA A 355 -4.80 -16.60 -7.68
CA ALA A 355 -5.09 -17.27 -8.94
C ALA A 355 -5.95 -16.41 -9.87
N ASP A 356 -7.04 -15.83 -9.33
CA ASP A 356 -7.93 -14.96 -10.10
C ASP A 356 -7.22 -13.66 -10.52
N GLN A 357 -6.41 -13.10 -9.63
CA GLN A 357 -5.65 -11.88 -9.90
C GLN A 357 -4.52 -12.06 -10.93
N LEU A 358 -4.01 -13.28 -11.10
CA LEU A 358 -2.98 -13.60 -12.09
C LEU A 358 -3.58 -13.91 -13.46
N LEU A 359 -4.78 -14.46 -13.52
CA LEU A 359 -5.40 -14.88 -14.78
C LEU A 359 -5.57 -13.70 -15.75
N GLY A 360 -5.12 -13.88 -16.99
CA GLY A 360 -5.17 -12.86 -18.04
C GLY A 360 -4.03 -11.85 -18.00
N ARG A 361 -3.14 -11.87 -16.99
CA ARG A 361 -2.01 -10.93 -16.89
C ARG A 361 -0.80 -11.42 -17.70
N PRO A 362 0.03 -10.51 -18.26
CA PRO A 362 1.34 -10.86 -18.76
C PRO A 362 2.21 -11.46 -17.65
N LEU A 363 2.86 -12.59 -17.92
CA LEU A 363 3.77 -13.20 -16.95
C LEU A 363 4.91 -12.24 -16.55
N SER A 364 5.39 -11.44 -17.49
CA SER A 364 6.43 -10.42 -17.28
C SER A 364 6.02 -9.30 -16.30
N GLU A 365 4.73 -9.11 -16.04
CA GLU A 365 4.23 -8.16 -15.06
C GLU A 365 4.05 -8.75 -13.67
N SER A 366 4.25 -10.07 -13.54
CA SER A 366 4.17 -10.82 -12.28
C SER A 366 5.55 -10.96 -11.64
N LEU A 367 5.58 -11.35 -10.38
CA LEU A 367 6.81 -11.57 -9.61
C LEU A 367 7.00 -13.05 -9.30
N ARG A 368 8.21 -13.54 -9.54
CA ARG A 368 8.72 -14.82 -9.06
C ARG A 368 9.51 -14.57 -7.78
N TRP A 369 9.15 -15.28 -6.71
CA TRP A 369 9.86 -15.22 -5.44
C TRP A 369 10.51 -16.58 -5.18
N SER A 370 11.76 -16.55 -4.77
CA SER A 370 12.59 -17.73 -4.52
C SER A 370 13.36 -17.61 -3.20
N GLY A 371 13.86 -18.74 -2.69
CA GLY A 371 14.59 -18.80 -1.44
C GLY A 371 13.73 -19.18 -0.25
N SER A 372 14.31 -19.08 0.94
CA SER A 372 13.63 -19.27 2.22
C SER A 372 13.05 -17.94 2.72
N ALA A 373 12.21 -18.00 3.76
CA ALA A 373 11.71 -16.80 4.40
C ALA A 373 12.82 -15.86 4.93
N ALA A 374 13.94 -16.43 5.39
CA ALA A 374 15.09 -15.67 5.88
C ALA A 374 15.97 -15.08 4.76
N ASP A 375 15.85 -15.62 3.55
CA ASP A 375 16.65 -15.21 2.38
C ASP A 375 15.75 -15.17 1.15
N LEU A 376 14.71 -14.35 1.23
CA LEU A 376 13.69 -14.21 0.19
C LEU A 376 14.15 -13.23 -0.89
N HIS A 377 14.13 -13.68 -2.13
CA HIS A 377 14.47 -12.88 -3.31
C HIS A 377 13.29 -12.83 -4.26
N TRP A 378 13.24 -11.77 -5.07
CA TRP A 378 12.25 -11.66 -6.12
C TRP A 378 12.87 -11.17 -7.43
N GLN A 379 12.19 -11.48 -8.53
CA GLN A 379 12.47 -10.96 -9.87
C GLN A 379 11.18 -10.92 -10.69
N ARG A 380 11.17 -10.24 -11.82
CA ARG A 380 10.07 -10.39 -12.77
C ARG A 380 10.02 -11.83 -13.26
N ALA A 381 8.81 -12.36 -13.50
CA ALA A 381 8.59 -13.79 -13.75
C ALA A 381 8.93 -14.22 -15.18
N ALA A 382 9.23 -13.29 -16.07
CA ALA A 382 9.69 -13.53 -17.46
C ALA A 382 10.66 -12.45 -17.90
#